data_aedf9e5cd384c0556c5a8aeef3bbaa6d
#
_entry.id   aedf9e5cd384c0556c5a8aeef3bbaa6d
#
_cell.length_a   1.000
_cell.length_b   1.000
_cell.length_c   1.000
_cell.angle_alpha   90.00
_cell.angle_beta   90.00
_cell.angle_gamma   90.00
#
_symmetry.space_group_name_H-M   'P 1'
#
loop_
_entity.id
_entity.type
_entity.pdbx_description
1 polymer ?
#
loop_
_entity_poly.entity_id
_entity_poly.type
_entity_poly.pdbx_seq_one_letter_code
_entity_poly.pdbx_strand_id
1 'polypeptide(L)'
;MTDKAIQLFKNKYQCCGCNACEMVCGKKAITMIEDEYGFRFPQIDTEKCVGCGSCQKVCCINNDVELCKPGTVYAASYKNKDISAKSASGGIFAALAKQVLTEGGIVFGSAYTKQFDVEVISIEKIEDLPRLQGSKYVQSSMNSSFLKIKSELQAGRTVLFCGVPCQVEALKRFLGRS
;
A
#
# COMPACT_ATOMS: atom_id res chain seq x y z
N MET A 1 -20.77 -30.01 7.52
CA MET A 1 -19.49 -29.28 7.46
C MET A 1 -19.85 -27.82 7.25
N THR A 2 -19.76 -26.97 8.25
CA THR A 2 -20.13 -25.57 8.16
C THR A 2 -19.12 -24.87 7.26
N ASP A 3 -19.62 -24.27 6.21
CA ASP A 3 -18.85 -23.46 5.26
C ASP A 3 -18.24 -22.26 6.02
N LYS A 4 -17.05 -22.46 6.60
CA LYS A 4 -16.37 -21.43 7.41
C LYS A 4 -15.60 -20.44 6.55
N ALA A 5 -15.55 -20.64 5.24
CA ALA A 5 -14.76 -19.81 4.35
C ALA A 5 -15.38 -18.42 4.21
N ILE A 6 -14.54 -17.40 4.41
CA ILE A 6 -14.91 -16.00 4.27
C ILE A 6 -14.92 -15.64 2.78
N GLN A 7 -16.00 -15.03 2.31
CA GLN A 7 -16.05 -14.39 1.00
C GLN A 7 -15.61 -12.94 1.12
N LEU A 8 -14.54 -12.55 0.42
CA LEU A 8 -14.00 -11.18 0.45
C LEU A 8 -14.65 -10.23 -0.57
N PHE A 9 -15.19 -10.77 -1.66
CA PHE A 9 -15.85 -9.99 -2.71
C PHE A 9 -16.84 -10.86 -3.47
N LYS A 10 -17.85 -10.24 -4.06
CA LYS A 10 -18.82 -10.96 -4.93
C LYS A 10 -18.23 -11.28 -6.29
N ASN A 11 -17.39 -10.40 -6.80
CA ASN A 11 -16.70 -10.55 -8.07
C ASN A 11 -15.21 -10.19 -7.88
N LYS A 12 -14.30 -11.03 -8.42
CA LYS A 12 -12.85 -10.83 -8.31
C LYS A 12 -12.38 -9.45 -8.81
N TYR A 13 -13.05 -8.89 -9.81
CA TYR A 13 -12.72 -7.56 -10.36
C TYR A 13 -13.02 -6.38 -9.43
N GLN A 14 -13.68 -6.61 -8.30
CA GLN A 14 -13.83 -5.60 -7.25
C GLN A 14 -12.55 -5.48 -6.42
N CYS A 15 -11.67 -6.50 -6.43
CA CYS A 15 -10.44 -6.50 -5.66
C CYS A 15 -9.40 -5.56 -6.29
N CYS A 16 -8.78 -4.73 -5.48
CA CYS A 16 -7.70 -3.82 -5.91
C CYS A 16 -6.29 -4.40 -5.68
N GLY A 17 -6.17 -5.65 -5.21
CA GLY A 17 -4.88 -6.31 -5.01
C GLY A 17 -3.98 -5.68 -3.93
N CYS A 18 -4.55 -5.04 -2.91
CA CYS A 18 -3.78 -4.31 -1.89
C CYS A 18 -3.06 -5.18 -0.86
N ASN A 19 -3.20 -6.50 -0.89
CA ASN A 19 -2.60 -7.50 0.01
C ASN A 19 -2.96 -7.38 1.50
N ALA A 20 -3.79 -6.43 1.93
CA ALA A 20 -4.12 -6.23 3.34
C ALA A 20 -4.72 -7.49 4.00
N CYS A 21 -5.58 -8.21 3.26
CA CYS A 21 -6.22 -9.44 3.73
C CYS A 21 -5.22 -10.58 3.97
N GLU A 22 -4.21 -10.71 3.12
CA GLU A 22 -3.11 -11.67 3.29
C GLU A 22 -2.26 -11.32 4.51
N MET A 23 -1.84 -10.04 4.62
CA MET A 23 -0.97 -9.57 5.71
C MET A 23 -1.64 -9.62 7.11
N VAL A 24 -2.97 -9.44 7.19
CA VAL A 24 -3.68 -9.51 8.47
C VAL A 24 -3.99 -10.95 8.90
N CYS A 25 -3.88 -11.93 7.99
CA CYS A 25 -4.27 -13.31 8.26
C CYS A 25 -3.27 -14.02 9.18
N GLY A 26 -3.56 -14.06 10.49
CA GLY A 26 -2.72 -14.75 11.48
C GLY A 26 -2.62 -16.27 11.25
N LYS A 27 -3.53 -16.87 10.47
CA LYS A 27 -3.49 -18.29 10.09
C LYS A 27 -2.77 -18.54 8.76
N LYS A 28 -2.30 -17.47 8.07
CA LYS A 28 -1.68 -17.56 6.75
C LYS A 28 -2.53 -18.38 5.76
N ALA A 29 -3.85 -18.22 5.86
CA ALA A 29 -4.84 -18.90 5.03
C ALA A 29 -5.13 -18.14 3.73
N ILE A 30 -4.48 -17.02 3.47
CA ILE A 30 -4.72 -16.20 2.29
C ILE A 30 -3.40 -16.03 1.55
N THR A 31 -3.41 -16.28 0.25
CA THR A 31 -2.28 -16.08 -0.66
C THR A 31 -2.77 -15.27 -1.86
N MET A 32 -1.97 -14.28 -2.28
CA MET A 32 -2.26 -13.54 -3.51
C MET A 32 -1.82 -14.36 -4.71
N ILE A 33 -2.77 -14.65 -5.60
CA ILE A 33 -2.53 -15.33 -6.87
C ILE A 33 -2.72 -14.37 -8.03
N GLU A 34 -1.98 -14.60 -9.12
CA GLU A 34 -2.05 -13.81 -10.34
C GLU A 34 -2.97 -14.48 -11.35
N ASP A 35 -3.78 -13.69 -12.05
CA ASP A 35 -4.61 -14.21 -13.15
C ASP A 35 -3.90 -14.10 -14.51
N GLU A 36 -4.57 -14.53 -15.56
CA GLU A 36 -4.07 -14.51 -16.95
C GLU A 36 -3.72 -13.11 -17.49
N TYR A 37 -4.21 -12.03 -16.83
CA TYR A 37 -3.92 -10.64 -17.17
C TYR A 37 -2.86 -9.99 -16.26
N GLY A 38 -2.27 -10.76 -15.33
CA GLY A 38 -1.27 -10.27 -14.39
C GLY A 38 -1.85 -9.53 -13.16
N PHE A 39 -3.17 -9.58 -12.93
CA PHE A 39 -3.77 -9.00 -11.73
C PHE A 39 -3.77 -9.98 -10.56
N ARG A 40 -3.44 -9.48 -9.38
CA ARG A 40 -3.35 -10.28 -8.15
C ARG A 40 -4.63 -10.21 -7.33
N PHE A 41 -5.11 -11.38 -6.93
CA PHE A 41 -6.31 -11.58 -6.11
C PHE A 41 -6.03 -12.53 -4.95
N PRO A 42 -6.70 -12.36 -3.79
CA PRO A 42 -6.57 -13.29 -2.68
C PRO A 42 -7.28 -14.62 -2.97
N GLN A 43 -6.57 -15.71 -2.77
CA GLN A 43 -7.12 -17.05 -2.68
C GLN A 43 -7.11 -17.49 -1.22
N ILE A 44 -8.24 -18.01 -0.74
CA ILE A 44 -8.40 -18.44 0.64
C ILE A 44 -8.32 -19.97 0.72
N ASP A 45 -7.36 -20.45 1.50
CA ASP A 45 -7.25 -21.85 1.88
C ASP A 45 -8.34 -22.14 2.95
N THR A 46 -9.37 -22.88 2.55
CA THR A 46 -10.55 -23.20 3.39
C THR A 46 -10.21 -24.12 4.55
N GLU A 47 -9.15 -24.93 4.43
CA GLU A 47 -8.70 -25.82 5.50
C GLU A 47 -8.02 -25.05 6.63
N LYS A 48 -7.26 -24.00 6.31
CA LYS A 48 -6.58 -23.13 7.27
C LYS A 48 -7.47 -22.00 7.79
N CYS A 49 -8.51 -21.63 7.04
CA CYS A 49 -9.39 -20.52 7.40
C CYS A 49 -10.28 -20.88 8.60
N VAL A 50 -10.18 -20.06 9.65
CA VAL A 50 -11.00 -20.24 10.87
C VAL A 50 -12.21 -19.31 10.92
N GLY A 51 -12.51 -18.56 9.86
CA GLY A 51 -13.68 -17.68 9.77
C GLY A 51 -13.64 -16.46 10.70
N CYS A 52 -12.47 -15.97 11.12
CA CYS A 52 -12.35 -14.88 12.11
C CYS A 52 -12.76 -13.49 11.61
N GLY A 53 -12.95 -13.28 10.31
CA GLY A 53 -13.39 -12.02 9.73
C GLY A 53 -12.34 -10.90 9.66
N SER A 54 -11.09 -11.09 10.13
CA SER A 54 -10.05 -10.05 10.13
C SER A 54 -9.76 -9.51 8.73
N CYS A 55 -9.76 -10.38 7.72
CA CYS A 55 -9.55 -10.00 6.31
C CYS A 55 -10.69 -9.14 5.74
N GLN A 56 -11.92 -9.36 6.19
CA GLN A 56 -13.08 -8.51 5.80
C GLN A 56 -12.97 -7.12 6.43
N LYS A 57 -12.54 -7.03 7.69
CA LYS A 57 -12.40 -5.74 8.41
C LYS A 57 -11.37 -4.80 7.78
N VAL A 58 -10.26 -5.34 7.26
CA VAL A 58 -9.22 -4.52 6.62
C VAL A 58 -9.49 -4.24 5.14
N CYS A 59 -10.44 -4.94 4.53
CA CYS A 59 -10.73 -4.79 3.11
C CYS A 59 -11.42 -3.45 2.84
N CYS A 60 -10.78 -2.59 2.05
CA CYS A 60 -11.32 -1.28 1.69
C CYS A 60 -12.55 -1.37 0.76
N ILE A 61 -12.79 -2.52 0.11
CA ILE A 61 -13.94 -2.74 -0.77
C ILE A 61 -15.18 -3.15 0.04
N ASN A 62 -14.99 -3.85 1.16
CA ASN A 62 -16.10 -4.37 1.99
C ASN A 62 -16.57 -3.36 3.05
N ASN A 63 -15.93 -2.23 3.14
CA ASN A 63 -16.25 -1.23 4.16
C ASN A 63 -16.36 0.14 3.52
N ASP A 64 -17.34 0.93 3.95
CA ASP A 64 -17.52 2.28 3.48
C ASP A 64 -16.29 3.14 3.79
N VAL A 65 -15.88 3.93 2.81
CA VAL A 65 -14.81 4.92 2.98
C VAL A 65 -15.48 6.21 3.45
N GLU A 66 -15.08 6.72 4.60
CA GLU A 66 -15.55 8.02 5.06
C GLU A 66 -14.98 9.10 4.14
N LEU A 67 -15.87 9.75 3.38
CA LEU A 67 -15.50 10.85 2.50
C LEU A 67 -15.41 12.13 3.32
N CYS A 68 -14.20 12.56 3.64
CA CYS A 68 -13.98 13.88 4.22
C CYS A 68 -14.27 14.97 3.19
N LYS A 69 -14.98 16.03 3.60
CA LYS A 69 -15.08 17.24 2.78
C LYS A 69 -13.68 17.81 2.58
N PRO A 70 -13.30 18.18 1.36
CA PRO A 70 -12.01 18.81 1.13
C PRO A 70 -11.94 20.13 1.88
N GLY A 71 -10.85 20.35 2.57
CA GLY A 71 -10.52 21.66 3.15
C GLY A 71 -10.01 22.61 2.06
N THR A 72 -8.96 23.34 2.36
CA THR A 72 -8.30 24.20 1.37
C THR A 72 -7.52 23.34 0.37
N VAL A 73 -7.72 23.61 -0.92
CA VAL A 73 -7.04 22.93 -2.03
C VAL A 73 -5.93 23.83 -2.56
N TYR A 74 -4.73 23.27 -2.74
CA TYR A 74 -3.57 23.98 -3.24
C TYR A 74 -3.07 23.38 -4.54
N ALA A 75 -2.71 24.22 -5.51
CA ALA A 75 -1.84 23.84 -6.61
C ALA A 75 -0.40 24.17 -6.18
N ALA A 76 0.48 23.18 -6.13
CA ALA A 76 1.82 23.35 -5.59
C ALA A 76 2.88 22.66 -6.48
N SER A 77 4.06 23.28 -6.53
CA SER A 77 5.23 22.72 -7.17
C SER A 77 6.46 22.92 -6.31
N TYR A 78 7.36 21.92 -6.31
CA TYR A 78 8.59 21.99 -5.55
C TYR A 78 9.56 22.97 -6.22
N LYS A 79 10.12 23.90 -5.43
CA LYS A 79 10.99 24.97 -5.94
C LYS A 79 12.30 24.46 -6.57
N ASN A 80 12.81 23.31 -6.10
CA ASN A 80 14.00 22.70 -6.69
C ASN A 80 13.65 22.10 -8.06
N LYS A 81 14.14 22.76 -9.14
CA LYS A 81 13.84 22.39 -10.53
C LYS A 81 14.39 21.02 -10.92
N ASP A 82 15.54 20.61 -10.41
CA ASP A 82 16.16 19.34 -10.75
C ASP A 82 15.35 18.15 -10.19
N ILE A 83 14.80 18.31 -8.97
CA ILE A 83 13.93 17.31 -8.36
C ILE A 83 12.55 17.32 -9.00
N SER A 84 12.00 18.51 -9.29
CA SER A 84 10.71 18.66 -9.95
C SER A 84 10.72 18.05 -11.35
N ALA A 85 11.80 18.26 -12.12
CA ALA A 85 11.95 17.70 -13.48
C ALA A 85 12.00 16.15 -13.50
N LYS A 86 12.44 15.51 -12.42
CA LYS A 86 12.46 14.05 -12.27
C LYS A 86 11.15 13.48 -11.69
N SER A 87 10.18 14.33 -11.39
CA SER A 87 8.91 13.96 -10.79
C SER A 87 7.80 13.90 -11.84
N ALA A 88 6.81 13.04 -11.64
CA ALA A 88 5.67 12.89 -12.56
C ALA A 88 4.69 14.09 -12.53
N SER A 89 4.80 14.96 -11.52
CA SER A 89 3.93 16.13 -11.32
C SER A 89 4.75 17.21 -10.59
N GLY A 90 4.14 18.02 -9.75
CA GLY A 90 4.78 19.14 -9.04
C GLY A 90 5.90 18.78 -8.06
N GLY A 91 6.26 17.51 -7.88
CA GLY A 91 7.39 17.09 -7.05
C GLY A 91 7.13 17.13 -5.54
N ILE A 92 5.87 17.26 -5.11
CA ILE A 92 5.51 17.34 -3.69
C ILE A 92 5.87 16.06 -2.93
N PHE A 93 5.67 14.88 -3.55
CA PHE A 93 6.12 13.63 -2.95
C PHE A 93 7.63 13.68 -2.62
N ALA A 94 8.45 14.11 -3.57
CA ALA A 94 9.90 14.18 -3.38
C ALA A 94 10.29 15.20 -2.29
N ALA A 95 9.55 16.30 -2.16
CA ALA A 95 9.77 17.29 -1.12
C ALA A 95 9.51 16.69 0.28
N LEU A 96 8.36 16.04 0.46
CA LEU A 96 7.98 15.38 1.72
C LEU A 96 8.92 14.21 2.05
N ALA A 97 9.25 13.39 1.06
CA ALA A 97 10.17 12.26 1.23
C ALA A 97 11.56 12.73 1.68
N LYS A 98 12.09 13.80 1.06
CA LYS A 98 13.38 14.38 1.47
C LYS A 98 13.36 14.86 2.91
N GLN A 99 12.30 15.52 3.34
CA GLN A 99 12.15 15.97 4.73
C GLN A 99 12.17 14.78 5.69
N VAL A 100 11.31 13.77 5.46
CA VAL A 100 11.23 12.57 6.31
C VAL A 100 12.56 11.85 6.39
N LEU A 101 13.26 11.67 5.25
CA LEU A 101 14.58 11.03 5.22
C LEU A 101 15.65 11.84 5.96
N THR A 102 15.63 13.17 5.85
CA THR A 102 16.56 14.06 6.56
C THR A 102 16.37 13.97 8.08
N GLU A 103 15.15 13.75 8.54
CA GLU A 103 14.79 13.58 9.95
C GLU A 103 15.00 12.14 10.46
N GLY A 104 15.62 11.25 9.67
CA GLY A 104 15.89 9.85 10.04
C GLY A 104 14.67 8.93 9.93
N GLY A 105 13.61 9.38 9.28
CA GLY A 105 12.42 8.57 8.98
C GLY A 105 12.64 7.57 7.85
N ILE A 106 11.57 6.89 7.47
CA ILE A 106 11.55 5.89 6.41
C ILE A 106 10.43 6.19 5.41
N VAL A 107 10.71 6.02 4.12
CA VAL A 107 9.75 6.32 3.05
C VAL A 107 9.42 5.04 2.28
N PHE A 108 8.13 4.79 2.08
CA PHE A 108 7.62 3.68 1.29
C PHE A 108 6.97 4.19 0.01
N GLY A 109 7.21 3.51 -1.10
CA GLY A 109 6.61 3.82 -2.39
C GLY A 109 6.90 2.74 -3.42
N SER A 110 6.22 2.82 -4.57
CA SER A 110 6.39 1.85 -5.64
C SER A 110 7.69 2.07 -6.41
N ALA A 111 8.42 1.00 -6.69
CA ALA A 111 9.65 0.99 -7.48
C ALA A 111 9.68 -0.20 -8.44
N TYR A 112 10.43 -0.07 -9.54
CA TYR A 112 10.74 -1.21 -10.41
C TYR A 112 11.77 -2.13 -9.75
N THR A 113 11.55 -3.43 -9.87
CA THR A 113 12.55 -4.45 -9.58
C THR A 113 13.54 -4.58 -10.75
N LYS A 114 14.57 -5.42 -10.59
CA LYS A 114 15.49 -5.76 -11.68
C LYS A 114 14.80 -6.53 -12.83
N GLN A 115 13.70 -7.20 -12.56
CA GLN A 115 12.87 -7.93 -13.52
C GLN A 115 11.77 -7.08 -14.15
N PHE A 116 11.76 -5.76 -13.86
CA PHE A 116 10.73 -4.81 -14.28
C PHE A 116 9.33 -5.02 -13.67
N ASP A 117 9.21 -5.87 -12.66
CA ASP A 117 8.02 -5.89 -11.81
C ASP A 117 7.94 -4.61 -10.98
N VAL A 118 6.75 -4.29 -10.47
CA VAL A 118 6.58 -3.15 -9.57
C VAL A 118 6.24 -3.62 -8.17
N GLU A 119 7.03 -3.17 -7.20
CA GLU A 119 6.84 -3.49 -5.79
C GLU A 119 6.87 -2.24 -4.93
N VAL A 120 6.16 -2.27 -3.81
CA VAL A 120 6.33 -1.27 -2.76
C VAL A 120 7.57 -1.63 -1.96
N ILE A 121 8.54 -0.73 -2.00
CA ILE A 121 9.79 -0.83 -1.25
C ILE A 121 9.91 0.29 -0.22
N SER A 122 10.83 0.16 0.71
CA SER A 122 11.23 1.22 1.64
C SER A 122 12.62 1.75 1.32
N ILE A 123 12.80 3.04 1.52
CA ILE A 123 14.11 3.70 1.45
C ILE A 123 14.37 4.48 2.75
N GLU A 124 15.64 4.59 3.12
CA GLU A 124 16.11 5.32 4.31
C GLU A 124 17.17 6.37 3.97
N LYS A 125 17.60 6.44 2.71
CA LYS A 125 18.60 7.37 2.21
C LYS A 125 18.05 8.23 1.08
N ILE A 126 18.47 9.48 1.03
CA ILE A 126 18.04 10.44 -0.01
C ILE A 126 18.49 9.98 -1.40
N GLU A 127 19.64 9.33 -1.49
CA GLU A 127 20.22 8.82 -2.74
C GLU A 127 19.30 7.77 -3.41
N ASP A 128 18.48 7.07 -2.64
CA ASP A 128 17.53 6.08 -3.15
C ASP A 128 16.21 6.70 -3.62
N LEU A 129 15.93 7.97 -3.33
CA LEU A 129 14.68 8.64 -3.67
C LEU A 129 14.32 8.55 -5.16
N PRO A 130 15.25 8.64 -6.12
CA PRO A 130 14.93 8.50 -7.54
C PRO A 130 14.22 7.19 -7.91
N ARG A 131 14.41 6.12 -7.15
CA ARG A 131 13.76 4.82 -7.36
C ARG A 131 12.23 4.89 -7.16
N LEU A 132 11.78 5.77 -6.27
CA LEU A 132 10.37 5.96 -5.94
C LEU A 132 9.71 7.04 -6.81
N GLN A 133 10.48 7.88 -7.49
CA GLN A 133 9.95 8.94 -8.36
C GLN A 133 9.40 8.37 -9.68
N GLY A 134 8.52 9.13 -10.31
CA GLY A 134 7.84 8.73 -11.53
C GLY A 134 6.70 7.74 -11.30
N SER A 135 5.65 7.85 -12.13
CA SER A 135 4.48 6.97 -12.07
C SER A 135 4.80 5.58 -12.63
N LYS A 136 4.30 4.54 -11.97
CA LYS A 136 4.34 3.15 -12.42
C LYS A 136 2.91 2.75 -12.77
N TYR A 137 2.62 2.54 -14.05
CA TYR A 137 1.26 2.30 -14.55
C TYR A 137 0.87 0.82 -14.58
N VAL A 138 1.33 0.06 -13.59
CA VAL A 138 0.98 -1.35 -13.38
C VAL A 138 0.67 -1.58 -11.90
N GLN A 139 -0.04 -2.67 -11.60
CA GLN A 139 -0.33 -3.04 -10.22
C GLN A 139 0.98 -3.34 -9.47
N SER A 140 1.20 -2.65 -8.34
CA SER A 140 2.36 -2.90 -7.48
C SER A 140 2.09 -4.00 -6.46
N SER A 141 3.06 -4.88 -6.26
CA SER A 141 3.03 -5.83 -5.14
C SER A 141 3.29 -5.07 -3.84
N MET A 142 2.42 -5.28 -2.86
CA MET A 142 2.60 -4.71 -1.53
C MET A 142 3.56 -5.53 -0.66
N ASN A 143 3.81 -6.79 -1.02
CA ASN A 143 4.63 -7.72 -0.23
C ASN A 143 4.26 -7.63 1.27
N SER A 144 5.24 -7.50 2.16
CA SER A 144 5.05 -7.32 3.60
C SER A 144 5.09 -5.85 4.05
N SER A 145 4.87 -4.89 3.15
CA SER A 145 5.05 -3.45 3.43
C SER A 145 4.24 -2.96 4.62
N PHE A 146 2.97 -3.37 4.77
CA PHE A 146 2.14 -2.94 5.89
C PHE A 146 2.64 -3.47 7.24
N LEU A 147 3.17 -4.69 7.27
CA LEU A 147 3.80 -5.24 8.48
C LEU A 147 5.05 -4.45 8.86
N LYS A 148 5.90 -4.12 7.89
CA LYS A 148 7.09 -3.29 8.10
C LYS A 148 6.71 -1.89 8.55
N ILE A 149 5.75 -1.23 7.91
CA ILE A 149 5.23 0.08 8.33
C ILE A 149 4.76 0.04 9.78
N LYS A 150 3.99 -0.99 10.15
CA LYS A 150 3.51 -1.14 11.53
C LYS A 150 4.66 -1.27 12.53
N SER A 151 5.66 -2.07 12.22
CA SER A 151 6.86 -2.24 13.04
C SER A 151 7.65 -0.94 13.21
N GLU A 152 7.86 -0.18 12.13
CA GLU A 152 8.57 1.09 12.16
C GLU A 152 7.83 2.15 13.01
N LEU A 153 6.50 2.22 12.84
CA LEU A 153 5.66 3.10 13.66
C LEU A 153 5.69 2.71 15.15
N GLN A 154 5.70 1.42 15.46
CA GLN A 154 5.82 0.93 16.85
C GLN A 154 7.20 1.24 17.45
N ALA A 155 8.24 1.30 16.64
CA ALA A 155 9.57 1.75 17.02
C ALA A 155 9.69 3.28 17.17
N GLY A 156 8.60 4.03 16.98
CA GLY A 156 8.57 5.49 17.09
C GLY A 156 9.16 6.24 15.90
N ARG A 157 9.40 5.56 14.76
CA ARG A 157 9.95 6.21 13.56
C ARG A 157 8.87 6.95 12.77
N THR A 158 9.25 8.07 12.19
CA THR A 158 8.41 8.76 11.19
C THR A 158 8.36 7.96 9.91
N VAL A 159 7.14 7.68 9.43
CA VAL A 159 6.91 6.91 8.20
C VAL A 159 6.12 7.73 7.20
N LEU A 160 6.62 7.85 5.98
CA LEU A 160 5.88 8.35 4.83
C LEU A 160 5.52 7.16 3.91
N PHE A 161 4.24 6.95 3.68
CA PHE A 161 3.76 5.98 2.69
C PHE A 161 3.09 6.70 1.52
N CYS A 162 3.55 6.41 0.31
CA CYS A 162 2.96 6.89 -0.94
C CYS A 162 2.41 5.71 -1.74
N GLY A 163 1.11 5.69 -1.94
CA GLY A 163 0.39 4.66 -2.69
C GLY A 163 -0.89 5.20 -3.30
N VAL A 164 -1.59 4.37 -4.08
CA VAL A 164 -2.91 4.71 -4.60
C VAL A 164 -3.97 4.72 -3.48
N PRO A 165 -5.11 5.41 -3.65
CA PRO A 165 -6.09 5.59 -2.57
C PRO A 165 -6.52 4.29 -1.88
N CYS A 166 -6.74 3.21 -2.64
CA CYS A 166 -7.11 1.92 -2.06
C CYS A 166 -6.01 1.31 -1.17
N GLN A 167 -4.74 1.52 -1.51
CA GLN A 167 -3.60 1.06 -0.68
C GLN A 167 -3.49 1.89 0.61
N VAL A 168 -3.70 3.21 0.51
CA VAL A 168 -3.68 4.10 1.68
C VAL A 168 -4.81 3.75 2.64
N GLU A 169 -6.03 3.56 2.12
CA GLU A 169 -7.18 3.17 2.93
C GLU A 169 -6.99 1.80 3.59
N ALA A 170 -6.48 0.82 2.83
CA ALA A 170 -6.17 -0.49 3.35
C ALA A 170 -5.10 -0.44 4.47
N LEU A 171 -4.07 0.41 4.31
CA LEU A 171 -3.07 0.62 5.34
C LEU A 171 -3.67 1.24 6.62
N LYS A 172 -4.52 2.27 6.49
CA LYS A 172 -5.21 2.87 7.65
C LYS A 172 -5.98 1.81 8.44
N ARG A 173 -6.78 1.00 7.75
CA ARG A 173 -7.55 -0.09 8.38
C ARG A 173 -6.65 -1.16 9.00
N PHE A 174 -5.56 -1.51 8.33
CA PHE A 174 -4.57 -2.46 8.85
C PHE A 174 -3.90 -1.95 10.15
N LEU A 175 -3.70 -0.64 10.26
CA LEU A 175 -3.15 -0.01 11.46
C LEU A 175 -4.20 0.26 12.55
N GLY A 176 -5.49 0.00 12.29
CA GLY A 176 -6.59 0.31 13.21
C GLY A 176 -6.87 1.81 13.32
N ARG A 177 -6.54 2.58 12.28
CA ARG A 177 -6.81 4.03 12.18
C ARG A 177 -7.93 4.21 11.16
N SER A 178 -9.10 4.54 11.64
CA SER A 178 -10.24 4.99 10.81
C SER A 178 -10.26 6.51 10.75
#